data_0c4d2a015ea9b256dc3b5f35daa04333
#
_entry.id   0c4d2a015ea9b256dc3b5f35daa04333
#
_cell.length_a   1.000
_cell.length_b   1.000
_cell.length_c   1.000
_cell.angle_alpha   90.00
_cell.angle_beta   90.00
_cell.angle_gamma   90.00
#
_symmetry.space_group_name_H-M   'P 1'
#
loop_
_entity.id
_entity.type
_entity.pdbx_description
1 polymer ?
#
loop_
_entity_poly.entity_id
_entity_poly.type
_entity_poly.pdbx_seq_one_letter_code
_entity_poly.pdbx_strand_id
1 'polypeptide(L)'
;MLLRRWRPNLFQRCALAASSMENNVVLRRGVETDLPQVLVLIKELAEYERAPEAVTNTLAAMQRDGFGPAPIFSFFVLENSKAKIIGIALFYTAYSTWKGRMLYLEDLVVTEAARRGGLGRLLFDAVVAEARATGAVRMKWQVLDWNESAIAFYKKLGANIEDEWLNGNLDATQLASYTVAPAAAVAATPAARSL
;
A
#
# COMPACT_ATOMS: atom_id res chain seq x y z
N MET A 1 -26.49 -4.17 4.65
CA MET A 1 -25.03 -3.99 4.57
C MET A 1 -24.38 -5.37 4.59
N LEU A 2 -24.16 -5.95 3.42
CA LEU A 2 -23.72 -7.35 3.27
C LEU A 2 -22.18 -7.36 3.28
N LEU A 3 -21.59 -7.76 4.41
CA LEU A 3 -20.21 -8.19 4.51
C LEU A 3 -20.03 -9.39 3.56
N ARG A 4 -19.47 -9.16 2.38
CA ARG A 4 -19.08 -10.26 1.49
C ARG A 4 -17.98 -11.06 2.20
N ARG A 5 -18.36 -12.23 2.72
CA ARG A 5 -17.44 -13.23 3.23
C ARG A 5 -16.42 -13.54 2.14
N TRP A 6 -15.18 -13.13 2.40
CA TRP A 6 -14.02 -13.55 1.63
C TRP A 6 -13.97 -15.10 1.65
N ARG A 7 -13.93 -15.72 0.48
CA ARG A 7 -13.75 -17.18 0.36
C ARG A 7 -12.26 -17.49 0.25
N PRO A 8 -11.68 -18.26 1.19
CA PRO A 8 -10.23 -18.51 1.27
C PRO A 8 -9.68 -19.49 0.23
N ASN A 9 -10.41 -19.83 -0.83
CA ASN A 9 -10.07 -20.98 -1.70
C ASN A 9 -9.12 -20.69 -2.87
N LEU A 10 -8.47 -19.52 -2.99
CA LEU A 10 -7.49 -19.29 -4.07
C LEU A 10 -6.04 -19.11 -3.60
N PHE A 11 -5.78 -19.12 -2.30
CA PHE A 11 -4.43 -18.99 -1.76
C PHE A 11 -4.00 -20.26 -1.03
N GLN A 12 -4.04 -21.38 -1.75
CA GLN A 12 -3.46 -22.61 -1.27
C GLN A 12 -1.94 -22.53 -1.43
N ARG A 13 -1.24 -22.74 -0.31
CA ARG A 13 0.17 -23.07 -0.14
C ARG A 13 0.94 -23.21 -1.46
N CYS A 14 1.61 -22.16 -1.91
CA CYS A 14 2.64 -22.28 -2.92
C CYS A 14 3.89 -22.85 -2.23
N ALA A 15 3.99 -24.18 -2.18
CA ALA A 15 5.21 -24.88 -1.81
C ALA A 15 6.21 -24.65 -2.95
N LEU A 16 7.13 -23.70 -2.79
CA LEU A 16 8.33 -23.64 -3.61
C LEU A 16 9.15 -24.91 -3.31
N ALA A 17 9.13 -25.85 -4.26
CA ALA A 17 9.97 -27.02 -4.22
C ALA A 17 11.42 -26.60 -4.41
N ALA A 18 12.16 -26.53 -3.31
CA ALA A 18 13.61 -26.86 -3.24
C ALA A 18 14.12 -26.80 -1.80
N SER A 19 14.58 -27.91 -1.32
CA SER A 19 15.53 -28.19 -0.23
C SER A 19 15.43 -27.38 1.08
N SER A 20 15.09 -28.12 2.13
CA SER A 20 15.09 -27.82 3.56
C SER A 20 13.75 -27.36 4.15
N MET A 21 13.32 -28.08 5.18
CA MET A 21 12.06 -27.87 5.91
C MET A 21 11.98 -26.54 6.71
N GLU A 22 12.89 -25.60 6.50
CA GLU A 22 12.94 -24.31 7.21
C GLU A 22 12.20 -23.15 6.48
N ASN A 23 11.78 -23.32 5.23
CA ASN A 23 11.28 -22.21 4.39
C ASN A 23 9.81 -22.31 4.02
N ASN A 24 8.95 -22.79 4.92
CA ASN A 24 7.49 -22.73 4.66
C ASN A 24 7.00 -21.30 4.93
N VAL A 25 6.84 -20.49 3.86
CA VAL A 25 6.31 -19.12 3.93
C VAL A 25 4.84 -19.15 3.56
N VAL A 26 4.00 -18.54 4.38
CA VAL A 26 2.56 -18.41 4.18
C VAL A 26 2.23 -16.96 3.81
N LEU A 27 1.60 -16.78 2.65
CA LEU A 27 0.96 -15.53 2.29
C LEU A 27 -0.45 -15.51 2.87
N ARG A 28 -0.79 -14.48 3.63
CA ARG A 28 -2.14 -14.28 4.17
C ARG A 28 -2.50 -12.80 4.28
N ARG A 29 -3.78 -12.53 4.46
CA ARG A 29 -4.22 -11.17 4.84
C ARG A 29 -3.70 -10.84 6.22
N GLY A 30 -3.28 -9.59 6.39
CA GLY A 30 -2.84 -9.09 7.68
C GLY A 30 -4.00 -8.91 8.66
N VAL A 31 -3.69 -9.06 9.92
CA VAL A 31 -4.61 -8.85 11.05
C VAL A 31 -4.00 -7.85 12.03
N GLU A 32 -4.81 -7.32 12.95
CA GLU A 32 -4.37 -6.27 13.88
C GLU A 32 -3.13 -6.68 14.69
N THR A 33 -3.06 -7.94 15.10
CA THR A 33 -1.93 -8.46 15.89
C THR A 33 -0.61 -8.52 15.12
N ASP A 34 -0.61 -8.36 13.79
CA ASP A 34 0.60 -8.28 12.99
C ASP A 34 1.25 -6.89 13.03
N LEU A 35 0.48 -5.85 13.36
CA LEU A 35 0.93 -4.45 13.27
C LEU A 35 2.26 -4.14 13.97
N PRO A 36 2.60 -4.71 15.13
CA PRO A 36 3.91 -4.50 15.73
C PRO A 36 5.06 -4.94 14.81
N GLN A 37 4.93 -6.09 14.15
CA GLN A 37 5.94 -6.58 13.20
C GLN A 37 5.90 -5.83 11.87
N VAL A 38 4.72 -5.42 11.43
CA VAL A 38 4.54 -4.56 10.24
C VAL A 38 5.26 -3.23 10.42
N LEU A 39 5.13 -2.57 11.59
CA LEU A 39 5.82 -1.32 11.88
C LEU A 39 7.35 -1.49 11.88
N VAL A 40 7.87 -2.64 12.28
CA VAL A 40 9.30 -2.95 12.17
C VAL A 40 9.74 -2.98 10.69
N LEU A 41 8.95 -3.63 9.82
CA LEU A 41 9.27 -3.69 8.38
C LEU A 41 9.16 -2.32 7.69
N ILE A 42 8.21 -1.48 8.11
CA ILE A 42 8.10 -0.08 7.63
C ILE A 42 9.36 0.70 8.00
N LYS A 43 9.87 0.54 9.22
CA LYS A 43 11.13 1.17 9.63
C LYS A 43 12.33 0.63 8.87
N GLU A 44 12.40 -0.69 8.61
CA GLU A 44 13.43 -1.30 7.74
C GLU A 44 13.39 -0.70 6.33
N LEU A 45 12.19 -0.43 5.79
CA LEU A 45 12.03 0.26 4.51
C LEU A 45 12.57 1.69 4.57
N ALA A 46 12.18 2.45 5.59
CA ALA A 46 12.64 3.84 5.76
C ALA A 46 14.17 3.94 5.91
N GLU A 47 14.80 3.00 6.62
CA GLU A 47 16.27 2.89 6.69
C GLU A 47 16.86 2.64 5.30
N TYR A 48 16.31 1.70 4.55
CA TYR A 48 16.72 1.42 3.17
C TYR A 48 16.58 2.66 2.28
N GLU A 49 15.50 3.42 2.44
CA GLU A 49 15.20 4.65 1.70
C GLU A 49 15.95 5.90 2.23
N ARG A 50 16.86 5.72 3.21
CA ARG A 50 17.70 6.78 3.81
C ARG A 50 16.89 7.87 4.52
N ALA A 51 15.72 7.51 5.02
CA ALA A 51 14.80 8.41 5.71
C ALA A 51 14.26 7.82 7.04
N PRO A 52 15.11 7.26 7.94
CA PRO A 52 14.65 6.56 9.15
C PRO A 52 13.81 7.46 10.06
N GLU A 53 14.13 8.76 10.12
CA GLU A 53 13.40 9.73 10.95
C GLU A 53 12.04 10.14 10.37
N ALA A 54 11.72 9.76 9.14
CA ALA A 54 10.43 10.08 8.51
C ALA A 54 9.27 9.26 9.11
N VAL A 55 9.56 8.11 9.76
CA VAL A 55 8.53 7.24 10.35
C VAL A 55 8.09 7.79 11.71
N THR A 56 7.14 8.69 11.69
CA THR A 56 6.50 9.25 12.89
C THR A 56 5.19 8.56 13.26
N ASN A 57 4.71 7.64 12.41
CA ASN A 57 3.49 6.88 12.64
C ASN A 57 3.64 5.95 13.85
N THR A 58 2.53 5.70 14.56
CA THR A 58 2.52 4.91 15.79
C THR A 58 1.65 3.66 15.64
N LEU A 59 1.92 2.66 16.45
CA LEU A 59 1.09 1.45 16.51
C LEU A 59 -0.38 1.78 16.79
N ALA A 60 -0.65 2.70 17.73
CA ALA A 60 -2.01 3.12 18.06
C ALA A 60 -2.74 3.79 16.90
N ALA A 61 -2.03 4.61 16.09
CA ALA A 61 -2.58 5.20 14.89
C ALA A 61 -2.88 4.13 13.83
N MET A 62 -1.97 3.19 13.61
CA MET A 62 -2.19 2.08 12.67
C MET A 62 -3.36 1.18 13.08
N GLN A 63 -3.54 0.92 14.38
CA GLN A 63 -4.69 0.18 14.89
C GLN A 63 -6.01 0.90 14.61
N ARG A 64 -6.08 2.20 14.94
CA ARG A 64 -7.26 3.03 14.67
C ARG A 64 -7.59 3.08 13.17
N ASP A 65 -6.59 3.28 12.33
CA ASP A 65 -6.75 3.56 10.91
C ASP A 65 -6.89 2.28 10.07
N GLY A 66 -6.40 1.15 10.54
CA GLY A 66 -6.50 -0.14 9.84
C GLY A 66 -7.63 -1.05 10.36
N PHE A 67 -7.99 -0.92 11.65
CA PHE A 67 -8.90 -1.86 12.31
C PHE A 67 -10.00 -1.18 13.13
N GLY A 68 -10.04 0.14 13.16
CA GLY A 68 -11.11 0.92 13.77
C GLY A 68 -12.43 0.85 12.99
N PRO A 69 -13.42 1.67 13.39
CA PRO A 69 -14.77 1.65 12.78
C PRO A 69 -14.81 1.97 11.28
N ALA A 70 -13.81 2.69 10.76
CA ALA A 70 -13.70 3.09 9.37
C ALA A 70 -12.27 2.85 8.86
N PRO A 71 -11.88 1.59 8.63
CA PRO A 71 -10.52 1.28 8.20
C PRO A 71 -10.21 1.86 6.83
N ILE A 72 -9.05 2.51 6.71
CA ILE A 72 -8.62 3.21 5.49
C ILE A 72 -7.54 2.46 4.71
N PHE A 73 -6.92 1.42 5.29
CA PHE A 73 -5.96 0.57 4.59
C PHE A 73 -6.17 -0.92 4.90
N SER A 74 -5.53 -1.73 4.10
CA SER A 74 -5.43 -3.18 4.27
C SER A 74 -4.03 -3.64 3.88
N PHE A 75 -3.64 -4.85 4.29
CA PHE A 75 -2.33 -5.37 3.92
C PHE A 75 -2.32 -6.90 3.83
N PHE A 76 -1.36 -7.41 3.07
CA PHE A 76 -0.96 -8.80 3.08
C PHE A 76 0.37 -8.96 3.81
N VAL A 77 0.58 -10.12 4.39
CA VAL A 77 1.83 -10.49 5.06
C VAL A 77 2.37 -11.80 4.53
N LEU A 78 3.70 -11.92 4.57
CA LEU A 78 4.42 -13.18 4.44
C LEU A 78 4.90 -13.59 5.81
N GLU A 79 4.40 -14.72 6.30
CA GLU A 79 4.77 -15.30 7.59
C GLU A 79 5.61 -16.54 7.38
N ASN A 80 6.75 -16.62 8.06
CA ASN A 80 7.61 -17.81 8.02
C ASN A 80 7.19 -18.87 9.06
N SER A 81 7.84 -20.03 9.04
CA SER A 81 7.56 -21.15 9.94
C SER A 81 7.73 -20.83 11.44
N LYS A 82 8.40 -19.72 11.78
CA LYS A 82 8.62 -19.24 13.15
C LYS A 82 7.61 -18.15 13.55
N ALA A 83 6.50 -18.01 12.83
CA ALA A 83 5.49 -16.95 13.00
C ALA A 83 6.07 -15.52 12.91
N LYS A 84 7.20 -15.34 12.22
CA LYS A 84 7.78 -14.03 11.95
C LYS A 84 7.26 -13.48 10.63
N ILE A 85 6.80 -12.24 10.61
CA ILE A 85 6.45 -11.51 9.40
C ILE A 85 7.75 -11.07 8.72
N ILE A 86 7.95 -11.54 7.51
CA ILE A 86 9.15 -11.31 6.69
C ILE A 86 8.89 -10.48 5.43
N GLY A 87 7.63 -10.11 5.20
CA GLY A 87 7.25 -9.22 4.10
C GLY A 87 5.83 -8.74 4.25
N ILE A 88 5.56 -7.57 3.69
CA ILE A 88 4.26 -6.92 3.68
C ILE A 88 3.96 -6.30 2.31
N ALA A 89 2.68 -6.18 2.00
CA ALA A 89 2.16 -5.28 0.98
C ALA A 89 0.96 -4.53 1.56
N LEU A 90 1.12 -3.23 1.82
CA LEU A 90 0.08 -2.36 2.37
C LEU A 90 -0.56 -1.57 1.23
N PHE A 91 -1.89 -1.50 1.20
CA PHE A 91 -2.64 -0.87 0.12
C PHE A 91 -3.98 -0.31 0.59
N TYR A 92 -4.53 0.60 -0.21
CA TYR A 92 -5.85 1.18 0.01
C TYR A 92 -6.57 1.51 -1.29
N THR A 93 -7.89 1.72 -1.20
CA THR A 93 -8.68 2.18 -2.35
C THR A 93 -8.47 3.67 -2.55
N ALA A 94 -8.08 4.03 -3.76
CA ALA A 94 -8.00 5.42 -4.22
C ALA A 94 -8.92 5.63 -5.42
N TYR A 95 -9.03 6.87 -5.89
CA TYR A 95 -9.90 7.22 -7.01
C TYR A 95 -9.17 8.10 -8.02
N SER A 96 -9.27 7.73 -9.28
CA SER A 96 -8.82 8.54 -10.39
C SER A 96 -10.02 9.16 -11.10
N THR A 97 -10.08 10.47 -11.20
CA THR A 97 -11.15 11.15 -11.95
C THR A 97 -11.15 10.77 -13.43
N TRP A 98 -10.04 10.34 -13.97
CA TRP A 98 -9.91 9.93 -15.37
C TRP A 98 -10.22 8.45 -15.63
N LYS A 99 -9.96 7.58 -14.62
CA LYS A 99 -10.03 6.12 -14.82
C LYS A 99 -11.04 5.43 -13.91
N GLY A 100 -11.42 6.04 -12.79
CA GLY A 100 -12.33 5.47 -11.80
C GLY A 100 -11.62 4.87 -10.60
N ARG A 101 -12.21 3.84 -10.00
CA ARG A 101 -11.68 3.17 -8.82
C ARG A 101 -10.28 2.59 -9.10
N MET A 102 -9.35 2.87 -8.23
CA MET A 102 -8.01 2.27 -8.30
C MET A 102 -7.58 1.76 -6.94
N LEU A 103 -6.60 0.87 -6.94
CA LEU A 103 -5.90 0.44 -5.73
C LEU A 103 -4.53 1.10 -5.70
N TYR A 104 -4.20 1.73 -4.57
CA TYR A 104 -2.88 2.29 -4.35
C TYR A 104 -2.09 1.34 -3.45
N LEU A 105 -0.95 0.89 -3.93
CA LEU A 105 0.01 0.11 -3.17
C LEU A 105 0.98 1.10 -2.52
N GLU A 106 0.87 1.24 -1.20
CA GLU A 106 1.70 2.16 -0.42
C GLU A 106 3.09 1.58 -0.23
N ASP A 107 3.17 0.40 0.40
CA ASP A 107 4.42 -0.26 0.71
C ASP A 107 4.48 -1.68 0.16
N LEU A 108 5.61 -2.06 -0.39
CA LEU A 108 5.96 -3.43 -0.76
C LEU A 108 7.34 -3.77 -0.19
N VAL A 109 7.36 -4.47 0.92
CA VAL A 109 8.59 -4.77 1.66
C VAL A 109 8.79 -6.27 1.79
N VAL A 110 10.01 -6.73 1.55
CA VAL A 110 10.51 -8.04 1.98
C VAL A 110 11.82 -7.78 2.72
N THR A 111 11.92 -8.30 3.96
CA THR A 111 13.14 -8.15 4.75
C THR A 111 14.35 -8.62 3.96
N GLU A 112 15.49 -7.94 4.12
CA GLU A 112 16.68 -8.15 3.28
C GLU A 112 17.11 -9.62 3.23
N ALA A 113 17.14 -10.29 4.38
CA ALA A 113 17.54 -11.68 4.48
C ALA A 113 16.64 -12.67 3.72
N ALA A 114 15.40 -12.27 3.36
CA ALA A 114 14.43 -13.09 2.65
C ALA A 114 14.24 -12.69 1.18
N ARG A 115 14.96 -11.69 0.70
CA ARG A 115 14.90 -11.24 -0.71
C ARG A 115 15.42 -12.30 -1.68
N ARG A 116 15.17 -12.11 -2.98
CA ARG A 116 15.61 -12.95 -4.11
C ARG A 116 14.95 -14.34 -4.21
N GLY A 117 14.02 -14.69 -3.29
CA GLY A 117 13.21 -15.91 -3.33
C GLY A 117 11.86 -15.79 -4.02
N GLY A 118 11.59 -14.74 -4.80
CA GLY A 118 10.29 -14.53 -5.45
C GLY A 118 9.19 -13.97 -4.52
N LEU A 119 9.49 -13.71 -3.25
CA LEU A 119 8.50 -13.31 -2.23
C LEU A 119 7.86 -11.94 -2.54
N GLY A 120 8.63 -10.98 -3.07
CA GLY A 120 8.08 -9.69 -3.52
C GLY A 120 7.07 -9.86 -4.65
N ARG A 121 7.32 -10.79 -5.57
CA ARG A 121 6.38 -11.14 -6.63
C ARG A 121 5.10 -11.73 -6.06
N LEU A 122 5.20 -12.61 -5.08
CA LEU A 122 4.05 -13.25 -4.44
C LEU A 122 3.14 -12.22 -3.75
N LEU A 123 3.72 -11.24 -3.03
CA LEU A 123 3.00 -10.12 -2.44
C LEU A 123 2.33 -9.24 -3.51
N PHE A 124 3.08 -8.87 -4.53
CA PHE A 124 2.55 -8.03 -5.63
C PHE A 124 1.38 -8.71 -6.33
N ASP A 125 1.50 -10.00 -6.65
CA ASP A 125 0.43 -10.78 -7.29
C ASP A 125 -0.83 -10.86 -6.40
N ALA A 126 -0.68 -10.93 -5.07
CA ALA A 126 -1.81 -10.88 -4.14
C ALA A 126 -2.55 -9.53 -4.22
N VAL A 127 -1.81 -8.41 -4.29
CA VAL A 127 -2.40 -7.08 -4.43
C VAL A 127 -3.08 -6.92 -5.80
N VAL A 128 -2.51 -7.46 -6.88
CA VAL A 128 -3.16 -7.48 -8.20
C VAL A 128 -4.45 -8.30 -8.17
N ALA A 129 -4.46 -9.44 -7.47
CA ALA A 129 -5.67 -10.24 -7.30
C ALA A 129 -6.76 -9.48 -6.51
N GLU A 130 -6.37 -8.76 -5.45
CA GLU A 130 -7.28 -7.88 -4.68
C GLU A 130 -7.82 -6.74 -5.54
N ALA A 131 -6.97 -6.08 -6.34
CA ALA A 131 -7.39 -5.03 -7.25
C ALA A 131 -8.46 -5.53 -8.24
N ARG A 132 -8.26 -6.70 -8.82
CA ARG A 132 -9.25 -7.33 -9.70
C ARG A 132 -10.54 -7.67 -8.97
N ALA A 133 -10.45 -8.25 -7.77
CA ALA A 133 -11.59 -8.66 -6.98
C ALA A 133 -12.46 -7.49 -6.51
N THR A 134 -11.84 -6.31 -6.30
CA THR A 134 -12.53 -5.08 -5.89
C THR A 134 -12.99 -4.21 -7.06
N GLY A 135 -12.76 -4.65 -8.32
CA GLY A 135 -13.13 -3.92 -9.52
C GLY A 135 -12.28 -2.67 -9.77
N ALA A 136 -11.07 -2.63 -9.24
CA ALA A 136 -10.13 -1.56 -9.56
C ALA A 136 -9.69 -1.67 -11.03
N VAL A 137 -9.74 -0.57 -11.74
CA VAL A 137 -9.34 -0.48 -13.15
C VAL A 137 -7.87 -0.07 -13.32
N ARG A 138 -7.22 0.30 -12.23
CA ARG A 138 -5.81 0.70 -12.18
C ARG A 138 -5.22 0.34 -10.83
N MET A 139 -3.95 -0.02 -10.81
CA MET A 139 -3.11 -0.06 -9.62
C MET A 139 -2.00 0.96 -9.78
N LYS A 140 -1.70 1.73 -8.72
CA LYS A 140 -0.66 2.75 -8.71
C LYS A 140 0.21 2.59 -7.47
N TRP A 141 1.48 2.96 -7.58
CA TRP A 141 2.46 3.06 -6.49
C TRP A 141 3.51 4.09 -6.85
N GLN A 142 4.39 4.40 -5.91
CA GLN A 142 5.58 5.18 -6.13
C GLN A 142 6.83 4.31 -5.95
N VAL A 143 7.90 4.70 -6.57
CA VAL A 143 9.23 4.09 -6.42
C VAL A 143 10.26 5.21 -6.54
N LEU A 144 11.26 5.21 -5.66
CA LEU A 144 12.34 6.19 -5.72
C LEU A 144 13.14 6.02 -7.01
N ASP A 145 13.49 7.12 -7.63
CA ASP A 145 14.19 7.17 -8.93
C ASP A 145 15.54 6.46 -8.94
N TRP A 146 16.22 6.43 -7.80
CA TRP A 146 17.49 5.73 -7.60
C TRP A 146 17.33 4.25 -7.21
N ASN A 147 16.10 3.76 -6.94
CA ASN A 147 15.86 2.35 -6.58
C ASN A 147 15.79 1.46 -7.82
N GLU A 148 16.93 1.33 -8.50
CA GLU A 148 17.05 0.57 -9.76
C GLU A 148 16.53 -0.87 -9.63
N SER A 149 16.75 -1.50 -8.48
CA SER A 149 16.30 -2.88 -8.26
C SER A 149 14.79 -3.02 -8.24
N ALA A 150 14.06 -2.10 -7.59
CA ALA A 150 12.61 -2.06 -7.59
C ALA A 150 12.06 -1.66 -8.95
N ILE A 151 12.67 -0.67 -9.61
CA ILE A 151 12.29 -0.25 -10.97
C ILE A 151 12.42 -1.43 -11.94
N ALA A 152 13.53 -2.16 -11.91
CA ALA A 152 13.74 -3.34 -12.75
C ALA A 152 12.72 -4.45 -12.44
N PHE A 153 12.39 -4.67 -11.16
CA PHE A 153 11.37 -5.60 -10.72
C PHE A 153 10.01 -5.24 -11.33
N TYR A 154 9.56 -3.99 -11.20
CA TYR A 154 8.26 -3.57 -11.73
C TYR A 154 8.21 -3.60 -13.27
N LYS A 155 9.27 -3.17 -13.95
CA LYS A 155 9.37 -3.27 -15.43
C LYS A 155 9.27 -4.72 -15.90
N LYS A 156 9.90 -5.67 -15.20
CA LYS A 156 9.78 -7.11 -15.50
C LYS A 156 8.36 -7.65 -15.33
N LEU A 157 7.54 -7.00 -14.50
CA LEU A 157 6.12 -7.32 -14.34
C LEU A 157 5.22 -6.68 -15.40
N GLY A 158 5.80 -5.91 -16.33
CA GLY A 158 5.05 -5.18 -17.36
C GLY A 158 4.48 -3.84 -16.89
N ALA A 159 4.98 -3.32 -15.76
CA ALA A 159 4.54 -2.01 -15.28
C ALA A 159 5.14 -0.88 -16.13
N ASN A 160 4.32 0.15 -16.34
CA ASN A 160 4.79 1.43 -16.85
C ASN A 160 5.28 2.29 -15.66
N ILE A 161 6.51 2.80 -15.74
CA ILE A 161 7.09 3.71 -14.75
C ILE A 161 7.14 5.11 -15.38
N GLU A 162 6.40 6.04 -14.78
CA GLU A 162 6.24 7.42 -15.21
C GLU A 162 7.13 8.31 -14.33
N ASP A 163 7.93 9.21 -14.92
CA ASP A 163 8.85 10.13 -14.25
C ASP A 163 8.44 11.61 -14.41
N GLU A 164 7.31 11.87 -15.06
CA GLU A 164 6.83 13.23 -15.38
C GLU A 164 6.14 13.93 -14.19
N TRP A 165 5.78 13.19 -13.13
CA TRP A 165 5.00 13.73 -12.03
C TRP A 165 5.85 14.00 -10.80
N LEU A 166 5.78 15.25 -10.31
CA LEU A 166 6.38 15.63 -9.04
C LEU A 166 5.41 15.37 -7.89
N ASN A 167 5.93 14.90 -6.76
CA ASN A 167 5.16 14.73 -5.54
C ASN A 167 5.03 16.06 -4.81
N GLY A 168 3.81 16.40 -4.37
CA GLY A 168 3.55 17.52 -3.50
C GLY A 168 2.96 17.05 -2.18
N ASN A 169 3.39 17.60 -1.05
CA ASN A 169 2.85 17.31 0.27
C ASN A 169 2.79 18.57 1.14
N LEU A 170 1.97 18.50 2.16
CA LEU A 170 2.01 19.36 3.32
C LEU A 170 2.10 18.46 4.54
N ASP A 171 3.12 18.63 5.36
CA ASP A 171 3.24 17.92 6.63
C ASP A 171 2.24 18.44 7.68
N ALA A 172 2.18 17.79 8.85
CA ALA A 172 1.25 18.16 9.92
C ALA A 172 1.42 19.60 10.40
N THR A 173 2.66 20.10 10.46
CA THR A 173 2.98 21.48 10.87
C THR A 173 2.51 22.48 9.84
N GLN A 174 2.76 22.18 8.55
CA GLN A 174 2.32 22.99 7.43
C GLN A 174 0.79 23.03 7.32
N LEU A 175 0.12 21.88 7.50
CA LEU A 175 -1.34 21.81 7.53
C LEU A 175 -1.92 22.64 8.68
N ALA A 176 -1.35 22.56 9.88
CA ALA A 176 -1.82 23.30 11.04
C ALA A 176 -1.63 24.82 10.90
N SER A 177 -0.58 25.26 10.21
CA SER A 177 -0.27 26.68 9.99
C SER A 177 -0.88 27.25 8.71
N TYR A 178 -1.48 26.44 7.85
CA TYR A 178 -2.02 26.90 6.59
C TYR A 178 -3.24 27.81 6.77
N THR A 179 -3.16 29.04 6.28
CA THR A 179 -4.25 29.99 6.33
C THR A 179 -5.22 29.73 5.18
N VAL A 180 -6.40 29.22 5.52
CA VAL A 180 -7.48 29.07 4.54
C VAL A 180 -8.05 30.44 4.19
N ALA A 181 -8.03 30.82 2.92
CA ALA A 181 -8.66 32.05 2.48
C ALA A 181 -10.19 31.99 2.77
N PRO A 182 -10.80 33.10 3.26
CA PRO A 182 -12.24 33.13 3.44
C PRO A 182 -12.93 32.83 2.11
N ALA A 183 -13.96 31.98 2.13
CA ALA A 183 -14.76 31.71 0.94
C ALA A 183 -15.29 33.05 0.41
N ALA A 184 -14.75 33.53 -0.71
CA ALA A 184 -15.33 34.69 -1.39
C ALA A 184 -16.78 34.31 -1.74
N ALA A 185 -17.76 35.11 -1.30
CA ALA A 185 -19.12 34.92 -1.71
C ALA A 185 -19.13 34.94 -3.25
N VAL A 186 -19.39 33.82 -3.87
CA VAL A 186 -19.61 33.77 -5.32
C VAL A 186 -20.85 34.57 -5.57
N ALA A 187 -20.68 35.81 -6.04
CA ALA A 187 -21.80 36.65 -6.42
C ALA A 187 -22.60 35.89 -7.49
N ALA A 188 -23.82 35.51 -7.16
CA ALA A 188 -24.73 34.91 -8.12
C ALA A 188 -24.87 35.88 -9.30
N THR A 189 -24.38 35.51 -10.47
CA THR A 189 -24.57 36.26 -11.69
C THR A 189 -26.08 36.32 -11.92
N PRO A 190 -26.68 37.53 -11.96
CA PRO A 190 -28.13 37.61 -12.20
C PRO A 190 -28.45 37.00 -13.56
N ALA A 191 -29.40 36.08 -13.57
CA ALA A 191 -29.90 35.47 -14.81
C ALA A 191 -30.23 36.55 -15.82
N ALA A 192 -29.62 36.49 -17.00
CA ALA A 192 -29.95 37.37 -18.09
C ALA A 192 -31.46 37.29 -18.36
N ARG A 193 -32.17 38.40 -18.17
CA ARG A 193 -33.56 38.52 -18.59
C ARG A 193 -33.58 38.42 -20.12
N SER A 194 -34.12 37.33 -20.64
CA SER A 194 -34.50 37.23 -22.04
C SER A 194 -35.59 38.27 -22.34
N LEU A 195 -35.31 39.16 -23.29
CA LEU A 195 -36.29 40.01 -23.96
C LEU A 195 -37.06 39.18 -24.97
#